data_41c5c2c76fcb0cd9d127d43c27a027d4
#
_entry.id   41c5c2c76fcb0cd9d127d43c27a027d4
#
_cell.length_a   1.000
_cell.length_b   1.000
_cell.length_c   1.000
_cell.angle_alpha   90.00
_cell.angle_beta   90.00
_cell.angle_gamma   90.00
#
_symmetry.space_group_name_H-M   'P 1'
#
loop_
_entity.id
_entity.type
_entity.pdbx_description
1 polymer ?
#
loop_
_entity_poly.entity_id
_entity_poly.type
_entity_poly.pdbx_seq_one_letter_code
_entity_poly.pdbx_strand_id
1 'polypeptide(L)'
;MKYRKIFAHEDIIVPYRLRKDGVYEARVRRKDLHIEVSARDFAALKEKFIRALHKEEEPVPAAIKDPAAANFGEFTLQWLEVKEALVKPSTFKEYDRLCRKNLIPAFGQYSLSQIDRDKLQSYLLGFVKEGKHRTAEKLADLLRCIFDVAADDYKIPSPMAKVVLPRYQTKKGSALTYEEEAKLVRYCRENADNAATDAILALLYFGMRQSELATMRVTDGKWLEIETSKERLGQDVVLRRAPFTPMARKVLPLIDFEKARTTNTRTIASTIKRVLPDHHVHELRHTYVSRCKECGVAGEVVSIWVGHSLTGTITSTVYTHYSEEFQLREAEKVNYAL
;
A
#
# COMPACT_ATOMS: atom_id res chain seq x y z
N MET A 1 29.41 33.29 28.46
CA MET A 1 29.20 33.23 26.98
C MET A 1 27.96 34.02 26.65
N LYS A 2 28.03 34.92 25.64
CA LYS A 2 26.87 35.73 25.25
C LYS A 2 25.97 34.95 24.30
N TYR A 3 24.64 35.04 24.47
CA TYR A 3 23.64 34.58 23.54
C TYR A 3 23.80 35.36 22.20
N ARG A 4 23.91 34.67 21.07
CA ARG A 4 24.21 35.28 19.76
C ARG A 4 23.10 35.17 18.75
N LYS A 5 22.09 34.35 19.02
CA LYS A 5 20.95 34.12 18.09
C LYS A 5 19.68 34.54 18.80
N ILE A 6 18.68 34.96 18.00
CA ILE A 6 17.37 35.37 18.50
C ILE A 6 16.27 34.71 17.69
N PHE A 7 15.12 34.50 18.27
CA PHE A 7 13.84 34.31 17.57
C PHE A 7 12.80 35.23 18.20
N ALA A 8 11.77 35.59 17.45
CA ALA A 8 10.67 36.39 17.93
C ALA A 8 9.44 35.52 18.18
N HIS A 9 8.69 35.81 19.23
CA HIS A 9 7.37 35.27 19.50
C HIS A 9 6.52 36.38 20.09
N GLU A 10 5.43 36.74 19.45
CA GLU A 10 4.66 37.94 19.71
C GLU A 10 5.61 39.17 19.79
N ASP A 11 5.51 40.00 20.83
CA ASP A 11 6.37 41.18 21.05
C ASP A 11 7.67 40.87 21.81
N ILE A 12 8.01 39.58 21.96
CA ILE A 12 9.16 39.14 22.74
C ILE A 12 10.28 38.67 21.83
N ILE A 13 11.44 39.32 21.95
CA ILE A 13 12.69 38.86 21.35
C ILE A 13 13.36 37.90 22.31
N VAL A 14 13.52 36.65 21.90
CA VAL A 14 14.08 35.58 22.75
C VAL A 14 15.50 35.24 22.31
N PRO A 15 16.51 35.61 23.11
CA PRO A 15 17.88 35.22 22.84
C PRO A 15 18.11 33.73 23.18
N TYR A 16 18.80 33.04 22.30
CA TYR A 16 19.15 31.63 22.50
C TYR A 16 20.60 31.32 22.08
N ARG A 17 21.10 30.20 22.54
CA ARG A 17 22.39 29.64 22.15
C ARG A 17 22.31 28.12 21.96
N LEU A 18 23.21 27.61 21.14
CA LEU A 18 23.51 26.16 21.09
C LEU A 18 24.73 25.90 21.97
N ARG A 19 24.57 25.05 22.95
CA ARG A 19 25.63 24.61 23.84
C ARG A 19 26.55 23.61 23.12
N LYS A 20 27.78 23.38 23.70
CA LYS A 20 28.75 22.42 23.13
C LYS A 20 28.25 20.96 23.13
N ASP A 21 27.33 20.64 24.05
CA ASP A 21 26.67 19.33 24.17
C ASP A 21 25.45 19.13 23.21
N GLY A 22 25.27 20.06 22.26
CA GLY A 22 24.20 19.99 21.28
C GLY A 22 22.82 20.44 21.79
N VAL A 23 22.73 20.99 22.99
CA VAL A 23 21.47 21.46 23.58
C VAL A 23 21.27 22.94 23.27
N TYR A 24 20.09 23.29 22.74
CA TYR A 24 19.63 24.67 22.64
C TYR A 24 19.14 25.18 23.99
N GLU A 25 19.47 26.40 24.31
CA GLU A 25 19.09 27.06 25.55
C GLU A 25 18.63 28.48 25.27
N ALA A 26 17.46 28.85 25.77
CA ALA A 26 16.91 30.20 25.68
C ALA A 26 16.62 30.74 27.07
N ARG A 27 16.91 32.03 27.27
CA ARG A 27 16.70 32.72 28.56
C ARG A 27 16.20 34.12 28.32
N VAL A 28 15.06 34.47 28.92
CA VAL A 28 14.50 35.81 28.95
C VAL A 28 14.38 36.22 30.41
N ARG A 29 14.96 37.40 30.75
CA ARG A 29 14.83 38.01 32.09
C ARG A 29 14.43 39.47 31.92
N ARG A 30 13.19 39.80 32.24
CA ARG A 30 12.64 41.16 32.33
C ARG A 30 11.98 41.32 33.69
N LYS A 31 11.58 42.55 34.05
CA LYS A 31 11.06 42.88 35.38
C LYS A 31 9.95 41.94 35.86
N ASP A 32 9.09 41.52 34.91
CA ASP A 32 7.90 40.69 35.19
C ASP A 32 7.92 39.34 34.47
N LEU A 33 9.02 38.99 33.78
CA LEU A 33 9.12 37.77 32.98
C LEU A 33 10.49 37.10 33.16
N HIS A 34 10.50 35.89 33.72
CA HIS A 34 11.70 35.09 33.86
C HIS A 34 11.45 33.69 33.32
N ILE A 35 11.93 33.42 32.12
CA ILE A 35 11.82 32.12 31.44
C ILE A 35 13.21 31.63 31.10
N GLU A 36 13.50 30.39 31.47
CA GLU A 36 14.71 29.66 31.09
C GLU A 36 14.33 28.25 30.65
N VAL A 37 14.57 27.90 29.37
CA VAL A 37 14.22 26.64 28.79
C VAL A 37 15.37 26.06 27.99
N SER A 38 15.42 24.72 27.88
CA SER A 38 16.39 24.03 27.03
C SER A 38 15.78 22.84 26.33
N ALA A 39 16.28 22.50 25.12
CA ALA A 39 15.84 21.36 24.32
C ALA A 39 16.96 20.87 23.39
N ARG A 40 16.89 19.61 22.93
CA ARG A 40 17.87 19.06 22.02
C ARG A 40 17.67 19.52 20.57
N ASP A 41 16.49 19.98 20.19
CA ASP A 41 16.22 20.60 18.90
C ASP A 41 15.60 21.99 19.06
N PHE A 42 15.69 22.79 17.99
CA PHE A 42 15.27 24.19 18.02
C PHE A 42 13.73 24.36 17.99
N ALA A 43 13.01 23.43 17.39
CA ALA A 43 11.54 23.48 17.36
C ALA A 43 10.97 23.21 18.76
N ALA A 44 11.49 22.17 19.43
CA ALA A 44 11.14 21.87 20.81
C ALA A 44 11.54 22.98 21.80
N LEU A 45 12.65 23.70 21.54
CA LEU A 45 13.00 24.87 22.34
C LEU A 45 11.95 25.97 22.25
N LYS A 46 11.50 26.30 21.03
CA LYS A 46 10.46 27.30 20.80
C LYS A 46 9.15 26.92 21.48
N GLU A 47 8.74 25.67 21.31
CA GLU A 47 7.52 25.16 21.91
C GLU A 47 7.54 25.22 23.45
N LYS A 48 8.64 24.80 24.08
CA LYS A 48 8.84 24.93 25.52
C LYS A 48 8.81 26.38 26.01
N PHE A 49 9.39 27.30 25.22
CA PHE A 49 9.38 28.72 25.56
C PHE A 49 7.95 29.28 25.53
N ILE A 50 7.16 28.94 24.47
CA ILE A 50 5.78 29.39 24.32
C ILE A 50 4.92 28.89 25.48
N ARG A 51 5.04 27.62 25.83
CA ARG A 51 4.33 27.04 26.98
C ARG A 51 4.68 27.73 28.29
N ALA A 52 5.97 27.97 28.53
CA ALA A 52 6.42 28.67 29.75
C ALA A 52 5.97 30.14 29.78
N LEU A 53 5.82 30.80 28.61
CA LEU A 53 5.31 32.15 28.50
C LEU A 53 3.83 32.24 28.89
N HIS A 54 3.02 31.29 28.43
CA HIS A 54 1.59 31.26 28.74
C HIS A 54 1.27 30.59 30.08
N LYS A 55 2.29 30.20 30.86
CA LYS A 55 2.14 29.41 32.10
C LYS A 55 1.34 28.12 31.90
N GLU A 56 1.38 27.58 30.70
CA GLU A 56 0.82 26.25 30.45
C GLU A 56 1.66 25.23 31.22
N GLU A 57 1.03 24.46 32.08
CA GLU A 57 1.67 23.32 32.73
C GLU A 57 2.23 22.39 31.70
N GLU A 58 3.46 21.86 31.85
CA GLU A 58 3.92 20.76 31.04
C GLU A 58 2.84 19.67 31.10
N PRO A 59 2.39 19.08 29.93
CA PRO A 59 1.39 18.03 30.01
C PRO A 59 1.92 17.00 31.00
N VAL A 60 1.18 16.79 32.09
CA VAL A 60 1.48 15.74 33.04
C VAL A 60 1.67 14.47 32.22
N PRO A 61 2.84 13.77 32.33
CA PRO A 61 3.03 12.56 31.54
C PRO A 61 1.82 11.68 31.80
N ALA A 62 1.09 11.36 30.73
CA ALA A 62 -0.13 10.57 30.84
C ALA A 62 0.18 9.38 31.75
N ALA A 63 -0.63 9.20 32.80
CA ALA A 63 -0.41 8.13 33.76
C ALA A 63 -0.13 6.85 33.00
N ILE A 64 1.01 6.19 33.28
CA ILE A 64 1.40 4.97 32.58
C ILE A 64 0.24 3.99 32.76
N LYS A 65 -0.46 3.71 31.67
CA LYS A 65 -1.59 2.77 31.69
C LYS A 65 -1.08 1.39 32.11
N ASP A 66 -1.82 0.72 32.97
CA ASP A 66 -1.44 -0.63 33.41
C ASP A 66 -1.66 -1.65 32.29
N PRO A 67 -0.60 -2.26 31.72
CA PRO A 67 -0.73 -3.26 30.68
C PRO A 67 -1.38 -4.56 31.17
N ALA A 68 -1.41 -4.82 32.50
CA ALA A 68 -2.08 -5.97 33.07
C ALA A 68 -3.61 -5.82 33.09
N ALA A 69 -4.08 -4.57 33.16
CA ALA A 69 -5.51 -4.24 33.11
C ALA A 69 -6.03 -4.13 31.67
N ALA A 70 -5.15 -4.00 30.66
CA ALA A 70 -5.53 -3.80 29.27
C ALA A 70 -5.77 -5.14 28.55
N ASN A 71 -7.00 -5.39 28.15
CA ASN A 71 -7.37 -6.58 27.37
C ASN A 71 -6.97 -6.43 25.91
N PHE A 72 -6.29 -7.45 25.33
CA PHE A 72 -5.82 -7.41 23.94
C PHE A 72 -6.98 -7.31 22.94
N GLY A 73 -8.11 -7.99 23.19
CA GLY A 73 -9.26 -7.95 22.30
C GLY A 73 -9.85 -6.54 22.20
N GLU A 74 -10.08 -5.89 23.36
CA GLU A 74 -10.59 -4.52 23.43
C GLU A 74 -9.59 -3.54 22.81
N PHE A 75 -8.31 -3.67 23.12
CA PHE A 75 -7.25 -2.83 22.53
C PHE A 75 -7.21 -2.97 21.00
N THR A 76 -7.31 -4.21 20.49
CA THR A 76 -7.33 -4.46 19.03
C THR A 76 -8.55 -3.83 18.35
N LEU A 77 -9.72 -3.85 18.99
CA LEU A 77 -10.92 -3.20 18.46
C LEU A 77 -10.76 -1.68 18.41
N GLN A 78 -10.26 -1.06 19.46
CA GLN A 78 -9.94 0.39 19.48
C GLN A 78 -8.90 0.75 18.43
N TRP A 79 -7.86 -0.08 18.26
CA TRP A 79 -6.86 0.09 17.22
C TRP A 79 -7.49 0.02 15.81
N LEU A 80 -8.44 -0.87 15.57
CA LEU A 80 -9.17 -0.97 14.31
C LEU A 80 -10.00 0.30 14.03
N GLU A 81 -10.68 0.86 15.02
CA GLU A 81 -11.46 2.11 14.87
C GLU A 81 -10.56 3.26 14.37
N VAL A 82 -9.36 3.39 14.96
CA VAL A 82 -8.40 4.39 14.49
C VAL A 82 -7.91 4.08 13.06
N LYS A 83 -7.66 2.80 12.74
CA LYS A 83 -7.16 2.41 11.41
C LYS A 83 -8.18 2.61 10.31
N GLU A 84 -9.48 2.51 10.60
CA GLU A 84 -10.55 2.76 9.63
C GLU A 84 -10.43 4.14 8.97
N ALA A 85 -10.10 5.16 9.76
CA ALA A 85 -9.90 6.52 9.26
C ALA A 85 -8.54 6.74 8.54
N LEU A 86 -7.56 5.88 8.77
CA LEU A 86 -6.16 6.10 8.34
C LEU A 86 -5.74 5.28 7.13
N VAL A 87 -6.50 4.24 6.76
CA VAL A 87 -6.12 3.34 5.66
C VAL A 87 -7.24 3.22 4.63
N LYS A 88 -6.91 2.75 3.44
CA LYS A 88 -7.92 2.48 2.40
C LYS A 88 -8.96 1.46 2.88
N PRO A 89 -10.24 1.58 2.44
CA PRO A 89 -11.30 0.64 2.81
C PRO A 89 -10.94 -0.84 2.55
N SER A 90 -10.23 -1.11 1.46
CA SER A 90 -9.78 -2.48 1.14
C SER A 90 -8.72 -3.01 2.12
N THR A 91 -7.81 -2.15 2.58
CA THR A 91 -6.81 -2.50 3.60
C THR A 91 -7.47 -2.68 4.96
N PHE A 92 -8.38 -1.77 5.33
CA PHE A 92 -9.15 -1.89 6.56
C PHE A 92 -9.94 -3.20 6.61
N LYS A 93 -10.66 -3.55 5.54
CA LYS A 93 -11.41 -4.80 5.44
C LYS A 93 -10.54 -6.04 5.66
N GLU A 94 -9.30 -6.01 5.17
CA GLU A 94 -8.36 -7.14 5.41
C GLU A 94 -7.86 -7.15 6.87
N TYR A 95 -7.58 -5.98 7.47
CA TYR A 95 -7.19 -5.86 8.87
C TYR A 95 -8.31 -6.35 9.80
N ASP A 96 -9.52 -5.86 9.60
CA ASP A 96 -10.70 -6.26 10.38
C ASP A 96 -10.93 -7.79 10.28
N ARG A 97 -10.88 -8.33 9.06
CA ARG A 97 -11.02 -9.77 8.82
C ARG A 97 -9.95 -10.59 9.55
N LEU A 98 -8.68 -10.18 9.49
CA LEU A 98 -7.58 -10.89 10.13
C LEU A 98 -7.66 -10.80 11.65
N CYS A 99 -7.99 -9.62 12.20
CA CYS A 99 -8.18 -9.43 13.63
C CYS A 99 -9.33 -10.28 14.16
N ARG A 100 -10.52 -10.15 13.57
CA ARG A 100 -11.73 -10.85 14.05
C ARG A 100 -11.68 -12.36 13.84
N LYS A 101 -11.08 -12.83 12.75
CA LYS A 101 -11.03 -14.26 12.43
C LYS A 101 -9.88 -14.99 13.12
N ASN A 102 -8.77 -14.32 13.40
CA ASN A 102 -7.54 -14.98 13.85
C ASN A 102 -7.01 -14.45 15.18
N LEU A 103 -6.82 -13.14 15.33
CA LEU A 103 -6.11 -12.58 16.49
C LEU A 103 -7.00 -12.49 17.73
N ILE A 104 -8.21 -11.98 17.62
CA ILE A 104 -9.14 -11.86 18.75
C ILE A 104 -9.54 -13.23 19.31
N PRO A 105 -9.88 -14.25 18.49
CA PRO A 105 -10.13 -15.59 19.02
C PRO A 105 -8.94 -16.24 19.72
N ALA A 106 -7.71 -15.95 19.28
CA ALA A 106 -6.51 -16.53 19.84
C ALA A 106 -6.02 -15.80 21.11
N PHE A 107 -6.11 -14.49 21.14
CA PHE A 107 -5.48 -13.67 22.17
C PHE A 107 -6.43 -12.71 22.91
N GLY A 108 -7.67 -12.56 22.44
CA GLY A 108 -8.60 -11.57 22.95
C GLY A 108 -8.93 -11.68 24.44
N GLN A 109 -8.77 -12.85 25.04
CA GLN A 109 -9.00 -13.07 26.47
C GLN A 109 -7.80 -12.70 27.36
N TYR A 110 -6.62 -12.50 26.79
CA TYR A 110 -5.40 -12.19 27.53
C TYR A 110 -5.24 -10.67 27.71
N SER A 111 -4.57 -10.28 28.80
CA SER A 111 -4.06 -8.92 28.91
C SER A 111 -2.82 -8.75 28.04
N LEU A 112 -2.48 -7.47 27.71
CA LEU A 112 -1.29 -7.16 26.91
C LEU A 112 0.00 -7.72 27.53
N SER A 113 0.11 -7.71 28.86
CA SER A 113 1.26 -8.23 29.61
C SER A 113 1.36 -9.77 29.60
N GLN A 114 0.26 -10.48 29.36
CA GLN A 114 0.23 -11.95 29.32
C GLN A 114 0.62 -12.50 27.96
N ILE A 115 0.72 -11.66 26.93
CA ILE A 115 1.08 -12.09 25.58
C ILE A 115 2.58 -11.89 25.39
N ASP A 116 3.32 -12.97 25.56
CA ASP A 116 4.76 -13.00 25.38
C ASP A 116 5.18 -13.41 23.97
N ARG A 117 6.48 -13.29 23.70
CA ARG A 117 7.10 -13.68 22.43
C ARG A 117 6.80 -15.13 22.08
N ASP A 118 6.87 -16.03 23.04
CA ASP A 118 6.83 -17.48 22.76
C ASP A 118 5.42 -17.92 22.37
N LYS A 119 4.38 -17.31 22.96
CA LYS A 119 2.99 -17.49 22.53
C LYS A 119 2.79 -17.01 21.08
N LEU A 120 3.30 -15.82 20.74
CA LEU A 120 3.18 -15.26 19.39
C LEU A 120 3.96 -16.10 18.37
N GLN A 121 5.19 -16.48 18.70
CA GLN A 121 6.03 -17.34 17.86
C GLN A 121 5.36 -18.69 17.59
N SER A 122 4.85 -19.35 18.61
CA SER A 122 4.19 -20.66 18.50
C SER A 122 2.92 -20.58 17.65
N TYR A 123 2.11 -19.54 17.87
CA TYR A 123 0.89 -19.29 17.10
C TYR A 123 1.17 -19.10 15.61
N LEU A 124 2.13 -18.24 15.27
CA LEU A 124 2.50 -17.96 13.88
C LEU A 124 3.13 -19.18 13.19
N LEU A 125 3.96 -19.95 13.91
CA LEU A 125 4.53 -21.20 13.39
C LEU A 125 3.46 -22.27 13.15
N GLY A 126 2.32 -22.24 13.84
CA GLY A 126 1.18 -23.08 13.55
C GLY A 126 0.70 -22.91 12.10
N PHE A 127 0.54 -21.69 11.63
CA PHE A 127 0.18 -21.40 10.23
C PHE A 127 1.26 -21.86 9.24
N VAL A 128 2.54 -21.71 9.61
CA VAL A 128 3.65 -22.18 8.77
C VAL A 128 3.61 -23.69 8.61
N LYS A 129 3.39 -24.44 9.69
CA LYS A 129 3.25 -25.91 9.66
C LYS A 129 2.09 -26.38 8.78
N GLU A 130 1.01 -25.61 8.72
CA GLU A 130 -0.12 -25.85 7.81
C GLU A 130 0.14 -25.40 6.36
N GLY A 131 1.33 -24.95 6.01
CA GLY A 131 1.67 -24.42 4.68
C GLY A 131 1.11 -23.02 4.38
N LYS A 132 0.51 -22.36 5.37
CA LYS A 132 -0.12 -21.02 5.23
C LYS A 132 0.87 -19.88 5.48
N HIS A 133 2.06 -19.94 4.88
CA HIS A 133 3.15 -18.99 5.10
C HIS A 133 2.73 -17.53 4.91
N ARG A 134 2.00 -17.23 3.83
CA ARG A 134 1.55 -15.85 3.56
C ARG A 134 0.55 -15.32 4.60
N THR A 135 -0.25 -16.19 5.17
CA THR A 135 -1.14 -15.82 6.28
C THR A 135 -0.34 -15.53 7.54
N ALA A 136 0.67 -16.36 7.85
CA ALA A 136 1.57 -16.11 8.98
C ALA A 136 2.31 -14.78 8.87
N GLU A 137 2.83 -14.42 7.69
CA GLU A 137 3.46 -13.11 7.43
C GLU A 137 2.49 -11.95 7.69
N LYS A 138 1.29 -12.00 7.10
CA LYS A 138 0.27 -10.96 7.29
C LYS A 138 -0.15 -10.80 8.75
N LEU A 139 -0.30 -11.90 9.48
CA LEU A 139 -0.61 -11.86 10.91
C LEU A 139 0.54 -11.30 11.73
N ALA A 140 1.79 -11.64 11.39
CA ALA A 140 2.97 -11.09 12.05
C ALA A 140 3.11 -9.59 11.82
N ASP A 141 2.88 -9.10 10.59
CA ASP A 141 2.91 -7.67 10.28
C ASP A 141 1.82 -6.91 11.04
N LEU A 142 0.63 -7.49 11.11
CA LEU A 142 -0.49 -6.90 11.84
C LEU A 142 -0.25 -6.87 13.35
N LEU A 143 0.27 -7.96 13.93
CA LEU A 143 0.67 -8.01 15.35
C LEU A 143 1.76 -7.00 15.67
N ARG A 144 2.76 -6.79 14.79
CA ARG A 144 3.74 -5.72 14.96
C ARG A 144 3.06 -4.36 15.05
N CYS A 145 2.20 -4.05 14.08
CA CYS A 145 1.50 -2.76 14.09
C CYS A 145 0.65 -2.53 15.36
N ILE A 146 0.02 -3.57 15.89
CA ILE A 146 -0.80 -3.47 17.11
C ILE A 146 0.11 -3.30 18.34
N PHE A 147 1.15 -4.15 18.48
CA PHE A 147 2.05 -4.10 19.63
C PHE A 147 3.02 -2.92 19.61
N ASP A 148 3.32 -2.31 18.47
CA ASP A 148 4.09 -1.06 18.42
C ASP A 148 3.28 0.08 19.05
N VAL A 149 1.97 0.17 18.78
CA VAL A 149 1.09 1.15 19.45
C VAL A 149 0.94 0.83 20.94
N ALA A 150 0.76 -0.46 21.30
CA ALA A 150 0.67 -0.87 22.69
C ALA A 150 1.97 -0.58 23.47
N ALA A 151 3.13 -0.78 22.85
CA ALA A 151 4.43 -0.49 23.43
C ALA A 151 4.57 1.01 23.75
N ASP A 152 4.10 1.87 22.84
CA ASP A 152 4.13 3.32 23.05
C ASP A 152 3.12 3.77 24.13
N ASP A 153 1.90 3.24 24.12
CA ASP A 153 0.82 3.62 25.02
C ASP A 153 1.10 3.19 26.47
N TYR A 154 1.60 1.96 26.64
CA TYR A 154 1.78 1.30 27.95
C TYR A 154 3.24 1.28 28.43
N LYS A 155 4.19 1.80 27.62
CA LYS A 155 5.63 1.82 27.92
C LYS A 155 6.21 0.43 28.19
N ILE A 156 5.73 -0.58 27.47
CA ILE A 156 6.20 -1.98 27.54
C ILE A 156 7.05 -2.34 26.31
N PRO A 157 7.99 -3.28 26.43
CA PRO A 157 8.70 -3.78 25.26
C PRO A 157 7.75 -4.57 24.34
N SER A 158 7.82 -4.34 23.03
CA SER A 158 7.01 -5.10 22.07
C SER A 158 7.39 -6.59 22.06
N PRO A 159 6.46 -7.53 22.32
CA PRO A 159 6.74 -8.96 22.27
C PRO A 159 7.05 -9.44 20.86
N MET A 160 6.75 -8.63 19.83
CA MET A 160 7.06 -8.93 18.43
C MET A 160 8.52 -8.66 18.05
N ALA A 161 9.31 -7.95 18.85
CA ALA A 161 10.66 -7.51 18.51
C ALA A 161 11.62 -8.63 18.08
N LYS A 162 11.46 -9.83 18.60
CA LYS A 162 12.31 -11.01 18.33
C LYS A 162 11.55 -12.18 17.71
N VAL A 163 10.33 -11.96 17.22
CA VAL A 163 9.55 -13.00 16.51
C VAL A 163 10.08 -13.15 15.10
N VAL A 164 10.39 -14.37 14.70
CA VAL A 164 11.00 -14.70 13.40
C VAL A 164 10.15 -15.73 12.67
N LEU A 165 9.91 -15.52 11.40
CA LEU A 165 9.28 -16.48 10.51
C LEU A 165 10.31 -17.04 9.51
N PRO A 166 10.22 -18.33 9.15
CA PRO A 166 11.08 -18.91 8.13
C PRO A 166 10.82 -18.20 6.78
N ARG A 167 11.90 -17.92 6.07
CA ARG A 167 11.79 -17.40 4.69
C ARG A 167 11.10 -18.45 3.81
N TYR A 168 10.16 -17.99 3.03
CA TYR A 168 9.53 -18.84 2.05
C TYR A 168 9.46 -18.15 0.69
N GLN A 169 9.62 -18.93 -0.38
CA GLN A 169 9.53 -18.41 -1.73
C GLN A 169 8.10 -18.60 -2.25
N THR A 170 7.44 -17.49 -2.57
CA THR A 170 6.18 -17.53 -3.31
C THR A 170 6.46 -17.98 -4.75
N LYS A 171 5.65 -18.90 -5.29
CA LYS A 171 5.63 -19.13 -6.73
C LYS A 171 5.30 -17.81 -7.42
N LYS A 172 6.22 -17.33 -8.26
CA LYS A 172 5.94 -16.19 -9.12
C LYS A 172 4.96 -16.65 -10.19
N GLY A 173 3.92 -15.85 -10.46
CA GLY A 173 3.06 -16.08 -11.61
C GLY A 173 3.86 -16.00 -12.91
N SER A 174 3.48 -16.78 -13.91
CA SER A 174 4.09 -16.81 -15.24
C SER A 174 3.15 -16.17 -16.26
N ALA A 175 3.73 -15.67 -17.37
CA ALA A 175 2.92 -15.35 -18.54
C ALA A 175 2.37 -16.63 -19.16
N LEU A 176 1.21 -16.54 -19.81
CA LEU A 176 0.68 -17.62 -20.63
C LEU A 176 1.62 -17.94 -21.81
N THR A 177 1.73 -19.21 -22.17
CA THR A 177 2.31 -19.58 -23.47
C THR A 177 1.41 -19.08 -24.62
N TYR A 178 1.91 -19.10 -25.85
CA TYR A 178 1.09 -18.73 -27.01
C TYR A 178 -0.09 -19.70 -27.21
N GLU A 179 0.10 -20.99 -26.92
CA GLU A 179 -0.95 -22.00 -27.01
C GLU A 179 -2.03 -21.79 -25.94
N GLU A 180 -1.64 -21.47 -24.70
CA GLU A 180 -2.56 -21.17 -23.61
C GLU A 180 -3.35 -19.89 -23.87
N GLU A 181 -2.69 -18.86 -24.40
CA GLU A 181 -3.34 -17.62 -24.82
C GLU A 181 -4.35 -17.89 -25.94
N ALA A 182 -3.96 -18.62 -26.99
CA ALA A 182 -4.84 -19.02 -28.09
C ALA A 182 -6.04 -19.85 -27.61
N LYS A 183 -5.80 -20.78 -26.66
CA LYS A 183 -6.86 -21.58 -26.04
C LYS A 183 -7.85 -20.70 -25.27
N LEU A 184 -7.36 -19.73 -24.53
CA LEU A 184 -8.22 -18.82 -23.77
C LEU A 184 -9.03 -17.90 -24.69
N VAL A 185 -8.42 -17.35 -25.73
CA VAL A 185 -9.12 -16.50 -26.74
C VAL A 185 -10.17 -17.29 -27.48
N ARG A 186 -9.88 -18.53 -27.88
CA ARG A 186 -10.86 -19.44 -28.51
C ARG A 186 -12.04 -19.68 -27.58
N TYR A 187 -11.77 -20.01 -26.31
CA TYR A 187 -12.85 -20.19 -25.35
C TYR A 187 -13.71 -18.93 -25.22
N CYS A 188 -13.11 -17.73 -25.16
CA CYS A 188 -13.87 -16.49 -25.10
C CYS A 188 -14.76 -16.26 -26.34
N ARG A 189 -14.29 -16.61 -27.53
CA ARG A 189 -15.09 -16.54 -28.77
C ARG A 189 -16.27 -17.50 -28.78
N GLU A 190 -16.06 -18.72 -28.34
CA GLU A 190 -17.07 -19.79 -28.32
C GLU A 190 -18.11 -19.61 -27.20
N ASN A 191 -17.80 -18.77 -26.17
CA ASN A 191 -18.63 -18.57 -25.00
C ASN A 191 -18.92 -17.07 -24.76
N ALA A 192 -19.27 -16.34 -25.80
CA ALA A 192 -19.52 -14.90 -25.73
C ALA A 192 -20.65 -14.50 -24.76
N ASP A 193 -21.57 -15.41 -24.45
CA ASP A 193 -22.63 -15.22 -23.47
C ASP A 193 -22.14 -15.30 -22.01
N ASN A 194 -20.93 -15.79 -21.76
CA ASN A 194 -20.36 -15.85 -20.43
C ASN A 194 -19.84 -14.45 -20.05
N ALA A 195 -20.43 -13.85 -19.02
CA ALA A 195 -20.10 -12.51 -18.55
C ALA A 195 -18.61 -12.28 -18.21
N ALA A 196 -17.80 -13.34 -18.05
CA ALA A 196 -16.38 -13.19 -17.75
C ALA A 196 -15.51 -13.01 -19.00
N THR A 197 -15.99 -13.37 -20.21
CA THR A 197 -15.15 -13.38 -21.43
C THR A 197 -14.70 -11.99 -21.84
N ASP A 198 -15.60 -11.01 -21.79
CA ASP A 198 -15.30 -9.60 -22.04
C ASP A 198 -14.22 -9.06 -21.09
N ALA A 199 -14.38 -9.33 -19.80
CA ALA A 199 -13.42 -8.92 -18.79
C ALA A 199 -12.06 -9.63 -18.94
N ILE A 200 -12.03 -10.91 -19.30
CA ILE A 200 -10.81 -11.68 -19.55
C ILE A 200 -10.04 -11.09 -20.73
N LEU A 201 -10.72 -10.81 -21.84
CA LEU A 201 -10.08 -10.21 -23.02
C LEU A 201 -9.57 -8.80 -22.72
N ALA A 202 -10.36 -7.98 -22.02
CA ALA A 202 -9.92 -6.65 -21.60
C ALA A 202 -8.67 -6.71 -20.69
N LEU A 203 -8.65 -7.59 -19.70
CA LEU A 203 -7.50 -7.78 -18.83
C LEU A 203 -6.24 -8.25 -19.57
N LEU A 204 -6.40 -9.17 -20.52
CA LEU A 204 -5.31 -9.74 -21.29
C LEU A 204 -4.70 -8.74 -22.26
N TYR A 205 -5.50 -7.97 -22.99
CA TYR A 205 -5.02 -7.13 -24.10
C TYR A 205 -4.80 -5.65 -23.73
N PHE A 206 -5.15 -5.24 -22.51
CA PHE A 206 -4.85 -3.90 -21.98
C PHE A 206 -4.01 -3.92 -20.71
N GLY A 207 -3.60 -5.09 -20.23
CA GLY A 207 -2.70 -5.26 -19.11
C GLY A 207 -3.21 -4.66 -17.81
N MET A 208 -4.51 -4.62 -17.59
CA MET A 208 -5.15 -4.04 -16.40
C MET A 208 -5.03 -4.94 -15.17
N ARG A 209 -5.14 -4.33 -13.99
CA ARG A 209 -5.47 -5.07 -12.76
C ARG A 209 -6.97 -5.35 -12.73
N GLN A 210 -7.37 -6.46 -12.13
CA GLN A 210 -8.78 -6.82 -12.03
C GLN A 210 -9.64 -5.74 -11.37
N SER A 211 -9.11 -5.03 -10.37
CA SER A 211 -9.79 -3.92 -9.71
C SER A 211 -9.96 -2.67 -10.58
N GLU A 212 -9.23 -2.57 -11.68
CA GLU A 212 -9.25 -1.43 -12.60
C GLU A 212 -10.36 -1.57 -13.67
N LEU A 213 -10.97 -2.75 -13.80
CA LEU A 213 -12.06 -2.97 -14.75
C LEU A 213 -13.23 -2.00 -14.54
N ALA A 214 -13.61 -1.74 -13.29
CA ALA A 214 -14.77 -0.91 -12.98
C ALA A 214 -14.65 0.55 -13.43
N THR A 215 -13.42 1.04 -13.60
CA THR A 215 -13.13 2.46 -13.89
C THR A 215 -12.65 2.70 -15.33
N MET A 216 -12.47 1.63 -16.12
CA MET A 216 -11.98 1.77 -17.49
C MET A 216 -12.97 2.51 -18.40
N ARG A 217 -12.45 3.34 -19.30
CA ARG A 217 -13.23 4.08 -20.31
C ARG A 217 -12.49 4.12 -21.62
N VAL A 218 -13.21 3.89 -22.73
CA VAL A 218 -12.65 4.07 -24.07
C VAL A 218 -12.65 5.54 -24.43
N THR A 219 -11.48 6.07 -24.86
CA THR A 219 -11.30 7.45 -25.28
C THR A 219 -10.69 7.52 -26.67
N ASP A 220 -11.24 8.39 -27.52
CA ASP A 220 -10.76 8.71 -28.91
C ASP A 220 -10.57 7.48 -29.83
N GLY A 221 -11.16 6.33 -29.48
CA GLY A 221 -11.03 5.09 -30.26
C GLY A 221 -9.59 4.53 -30.33
N LYS A 222 -8.65 5.10 -29.61
CA LYS A 222 -7.22 4.74 -29.60
C LYS A 222 -6.70 4.32 -28.25
N TRP A 223 -7.40 4.74 -27.17
CA TRP A 223 -6.95 4.57 -25.81
C TRP A 223 -8.02 4.01 -24.89
N LEU A 224 -7.59 3.21 -23.95
CA LEU A 224 -8.36 2.84 -22.77
C LEU A 224 -7.82 3.64 -21.60
N GLU A 225 -8.63 4.53 -21.05
CA GLU A 225 -8.34 5.25 -19.82
C GLU A 225 -8.70 4.41 -18.60
N ILE A 226 -7.84 4.40 -17.59
CA ILE A 226 -7.95 3.52 -16.44
C ILE A 226 -7.52 4.28 -15.19
N GLU A 227 -8.35 4.26 -14.15
CA GLU A 227 -7.97 4.79 -12.84
C GLU A 227 -7.01 3.84 -12.14
N THR A 228 -5.89 4.36 -11.63
CA THR A 228 -4.87 3.54 -10.99
C THR A 228 -5.30 3.11 -9.59
N SER A 229 -5.38 1.82 -9.35
CA SER A 229 -5.87 1.27 -8.07
C SER A 229 -4.90 1.37 -6.88
N LYS A 230 -3.66 1.82 -7.10
CA LYS A 230 -2.60 1.88 -6.07
C LYS A 230 -2.36 3.27 -5.44
N GLU A 231 -3.33 4.16 -5.51
CA GLU A 231 -3.21 5.47 -4.86
C GLU A 231 -3.20 5.37 -3.34
N ARG A 232 -2.55 6.34 -2.68
CA ARG A 232 -2.62 6.49 -1.23
C ARG A 232 -3.91 7.21 -0.84
N LEU A 233 -4.38 6.99 0.37
CA LEU A 233 -5.53 7.73 0.90
C LEU A 233 -5.26 9.25 0.85
N GLY A 234 -6.21 10.01 0.29
CA GLY A 234 -6.09 11.48 0.17
C GLY A 234 -5.25 11.98 -1.01
N GLN A 235 -4.82 11.12 -1.93
CA GLN A 235 -4.20 11.53 -3.19
C GLN A 235 -5.25 11.63 -4.32
N ASP A 236 -4.99 12.52 -5.27
CA ASP A 236 -5.82 12.63 -6.48
C ASP A 236 -5.79 11.34 -7.29
N VAL A 237 -6.91 11.07 -7.98
CA VAL A 237 -7.02 9.91 -8.88
C VAL A 237 -6.04 10.07 -10.02
N VAL A 238 -5.10 9.14 -10.13
CA VAL A 238 -4.15 9.11 -11.24
C VAL A 238 -4.72 8.28 -12.37
N LEU A 239 -4.99 8.93 -13.51
CA LEU A 239 -5.38 8.27 -14.74
C LEU A 239 -4.14 7.79 -15.51
N ARG A 240 -4.20 6.60 -16.04
CA ARG A 240 -3.26 6.08 -17.04
C ARG A 240 -3.99 5.67 -18.30
N ARG A 241 -3.28 5.63 -19.41
CA ARG A 241 -3.83 5.23 -20.70
C ARG A 241 -3.12 3.98 -21.20
N ALA A 242 -3.89 3.02 -21.70
CA ALA A 242 -3.38 1.86 -22.42
C ALA A 242 -3.80 1.96 -23.90
N PRO A 243 -2.87 1.83 -24.85
CA PRO A 243 -3.20 2.00 -26.27
C PRO A 243 -3.95 0.78 -26.85
N PHE A 244 -4.71 1.00 -27.89
CA PHE A 244 -5.27 -0.08 -28.70
C PHE A 244 -4.20 -0.64 -29.64
N THR A 245 -3.45 -1.60 -29.14
CA THR A 245 -2.46 -2.33 -29.95
C THR A 245 -3.12 -3.09 -31.10
N PRO A 246 -2.39 -3.50 -32.16
CA PRO A 246 -2.94 -4.38 -33.20
C PRO A 246 -3.63 -5.63 -32.65
N MET A 247 -3.07 -6.24 -31.60
CA MET A 247 -3.69 -7.39 -30.95
C MET A 247 -4.98 -7.03 -30.21
N ALA A 248 -5.02 -5.91 -29.50
CA ALA A 248 -6.23 -5.41 -28.85
C ALA A 248 -7.34 -5.13 -29.90
N ARG A 249 -6.98 -4.52 -31.04
CA ARG A 249 -7.93 -4.25 -32.13
C ARG A 249 -8.53 -5.54 -32.75
N LYS A 250 -7.76 -6.64 -32.83
CA LYS A 250 -8.26 -7.93 -33.31
C LYS A 250 -9.36 -8.54 -32.43
N VAL A 251 -9.30 -8.29 -31.12
CA VAL A 251 -10.26 -8.83 -30.15
C VAL A 251 -11.35 -7.82 -29.76
N LEU A 252 -11.17 -6.55 -30.10
CA LEU A 252 -12.11 -5.49 -29.78
C LEU A 252 -13.59 -5.81 -30.13
N PRO A 253 -13.90 -6.40 -31.27
CA PRO A 253 -15.29 -6.78 -31.63
C PRO A 253 -15.89 -7.83 -30.66
N LEU A 254 -15.08 -8.48 -29.85
CA LEU A 254 -15.51 -9.50 -28.90
C LEU A 254 -15.70 -8.93 -27.48
N ILE A 255 -15.44 -7.64 -27.27
CA ILE A 255 -15.43 -7.02 -25.93
C ILE A 255 -16.59 -6.05 -25.80
N ASP A 256 -17.55 -6.39 -24.96
CA ASP A 256 -18.50 -5.44 -24.41
C ASP A 256 -17.89 -4.83 -23.10
N PHE A 257 -17.41 -3.59 -23.21
CA PHE A 257 -16.76 -2.92 -22.07
C PHE A 257 -17.72 -2.67 -20.90
N GLU A 258 -19.01 -2.47 -21.12
CA GLU A 258 -19.98 -2.29 -20.04
C GLU A 258 -20.21 -3.60 -19.27
N LYS A 259 -20.31 -4.74 -19.96
CA LYS A 259 -20.32 -6.05 -19.31
C LYS A 259 -19.02 -6.32 -18.56
N ALA A 260 -17.87 -6.04 -19.17
CA ALA A 260 -16.56 -6.23 -18.54
C ALA A 260 -16.42 -5.45 -17.22
N ARG A 261 -16.90 -4.18 -17.17
CA ARG A 261 -16.86 -3.31 -15.99
C ARG A 261 -17.67 -3.85 -14.82
N THR A 262 -18.80 -4.47 -15.10
CA THR A 262 -19.75 -4.95 -14.09
C THR A 262 -19.53 -6.40 -13.68
N THR A 263 -18.62 -7.10 -14.38
CA THR A 263 -18.38 -8.54 -14.16
C THR A 263 -17.78 -8.83 -12.79
N ASN A 264 -18.38 -9.77 -12.08
CA ASN A 264 -17.92 -10.18 -10.76
C ASN A 264 -16.51 -10.83 -10.84
N THR A 265 -15.63 -10.38 -9.97
CA THR A 265 -14.24 -10.86 -9.91
C THR A 265 -14.11 -12.36 -9.66
N ARG A 266 -15.04 -12.98 -8.93
CA ARG A 266 -15.06 -14.42 -8.69
C ARG A 266 -15.40 -15.20 -9.96
N THR A 267 -16.32 -14.67 -10.79
CA THR A 267 -16.69 -15.28 -12.08
C THR A 267 -15.51 -15.29 -13.03
N ILE A 268 -14.73 -14.18 -13.09
CA ILE A 268 -13.50 -14.12 -13.87
C ILE A 268 -12.50 -15.19 -13.41
N ALA A 269 -12.24 -15.25 -12.11
CA ALA A 269 -11.28 -16.19 -11.53
C ALA A 269 -11.70 -17.66 -11.75
N SER A 270 -12.98 -17.99 -11.56
CA SER A 270 -13.49 -19.35 -11.79
C SER A 270 -13.46 -19.76 -13.26
N THR A 271 -13.72 -18.82 -14.18
CA THR A 271 -13.62 -19.09 -15.62
C THR A 271 -12.17 -19.36 -16.03
N ILE A 272 -11.21 -18.57 -15.57
CA ILE A 272 -9.79 -18.81 -15.83
C ILE A 272 -9.37 -20.19 -15.29
N LYS A 273 -9.72 -20.50 -14.04
CA LYS A 273 -9.40 -21.81 -13.45
C LYS A 273 -10.00 -22.99 -14.19
N ARG A 274 -11.14 -22.83 -14.85
CA ARG A 274 -11.76 -23.85 -15.68
C ARG A 274 -10.99 -24.08 -16.99
N VAL A 275 -10.54 -22.99 -17.64
CA VAL A 275 -9.86 -23.04 -18.94
C VAL A 275 -8.38 -23.36 -18.79
N LEU A 276 -7.75 -22.72 -17.80
CA LEU A 276 -6.32 -22.79 -17.48
C LEU A 276 -6.12 -23.03 -15.97
N PRO A 277 -6.19 -24.29 -15.49
CA PRO A 277 -6.22 -24.62 -14.07
C PRO A 277 -5.00 -24.14 -13.28
N ASP A 278 -3.84 -24.05 -13.92
CA ASP A 278 -2.59 -23.66 -13.28
C ASP A 278 -2.41 -22.13 -13.18
N HIS A 279 -3.22 -21.36 -13.90
CA HIS A 279 -3.14 -19.91 -13.98
C HIS A 279 -4.14 -19.17 -13.10
N HIS A 280 -3.88 -17.88 -12.88
CA HIS A 280 -4.76 -16.97 -12.15
C HIS A 280 -4.89 -15.62 -12.87
N VAL A 281 -5.90 -14.83 -12.50
CA VAL A 281 -6.29 -13.60 -13.22
C VAL A 281 -5.13 -12.62 -13.44
N HIS A 282 -4.24 -12.46 -12.46
CA HIS A 282 -3.14 -11.49 -12.56
C HIS A 282 -2.09 -11.88 -13.63
N GLU A 283 -2.03 -13.14 -14.01
CA GLU A 283 -1.12 -13.63 -15.05
C GLU A 283 -1.52 -13.17 -16.45
N LEU A 284 -2.78 -12.78 -16.67
CA LEU A 284 -3.19 -12.11 -17.91
C LEU A 284 -2.40 -10.80 -18.12
N ARG A 285 -2.22 -10.04 -17.06
CA ARG A 285 -1.38 -8.83 -17.09
C ARG A 285 0.11 -9.15 -17.25
N HIS A 286 0.60 -10.23 -16.64
CA HIS A 286 1.96 -10.70 -16.90
C HIS A 286 2.15 -11.06 -18.36
N THR A 287 1.17 -11.72 -18.97
CA THR A 287 1.16 -12.05 -20.40
C THR A 287 1.24 -10.79 -21.25
N TYR A 288 0.38 -9.80 -21.03
CA TYR A 288 0.45 -8.52 -21.74
C TYR A 288 1.84 -7.88 -21.69
N VAL A 289 2.42 -7.78 -20.49
CA VAL A 289 3.75 -7.20 -20.32
C VAL A 289 4.82 -8.01 -21.06
N SER A 290 4.75 -9.34 -21.03
CA SER A 290 5.69 -10.22 -21.73
C SER A 290 5.55 -10.06 -23.25
N ARG A 291 4.33 -10.07 -23.78
CA ARG A 291 4.09 -9.87 -25.22
C ARG A 291 4.57 -8.51 -25.73
N CYS A 292 4.32 -7.45 -24.96
CA CYS A 292 4.87 -6.13 -25.32
C CYS A 292 6.40 -6.14 -25.42
N LYS A 293 7.07 -6.77 -24.46
CA LYS A 293 8.54 -6.88 -24.46
C LYS A 293 9.06 -7.77 -25.58
N GLU A 294 8.43 -8.92 -25.84
CA GLU A 294 8.77 -9.83 -26.93
C GLU A 294 8.60 -9.16 -28.30
N CYS A 295 7.64 -8.26 -28.42
CA CYS A 295 7.44 -7.42 -29.61
C CYS A 295 8.39 -6.21 -29.69
N GLY A 296 9.32 -6.04 -28.76
CA GLY A 296 10.32 -4.98 -28.78
C GLY A 296 9.81 -3.61 -28.36
N VAL A 297 8.72 -3.54 -27.59
CA VAL A 297 8.25 -2.29 -26.98
C VAL A 297 9.19 -1.87 -25.87
N ALA A 298 9.55 -0.58 -25.81
CA ALA A 298 10.42 -0.05 -24.75
C ALA A 298 9.82 -0.31 -23.37
N GLY A 299 10.63 -0.84 -22.43
CA GLY A 299 10.18 -1.30 -21.12
C GLY A 299 9.56 -0.19 -20.27
N GLU A 300 10.05 1.04 -20.40
CA GLU A 300 9.51 2.23 -19.74
C GLU A 300 8.10 2.55 -20.25
N VAL A 301 7.87 2.43 -21.56
CA VAL A 301 6.56 2.64 -22.18
C VAL A 301 5.56 1.59 -21.69
N VAL A 302 5.97 0.33 -21.67
CA VAL A 302 5.13 -0.76 -21.09
C VAL A 302 4.80 -0.45 -19.62
N SER A 303 5.77 0.04 -18.84
CA SER A 303 5.55 0.41 -17.43
C SER A 303 4.52 1.52 -17.27
N ILE A 304 4.52 2.52 -18.16
CA ILE A 304 3.51 3.59 -18.20
C ILE A 304 2.12 2.99 -18.50
N TRP A 305 2.00 2.18 -19.55
CA TRP A 305 0.71 1.60 -19.95
C TRP A 305 0.09 0.72 -18.87
N VAL A 306 0.92 -0.02 -18.13
CA VAL A 306 0.41 -0.87 -17.05
C VAL A 306 0.37 -0.16 -15.67
N GLY A 307 0.87 1.06 -15.54
CA GLY A 307 0.92 1.77 -14.25
C GLY A 307 1.81 1.06 -13.22
N HIS A 308 3.02 0.66 -13.63
CA HIS A 308 4.08 0.30 -12.70
C HIS A 308 4.82 1.58 -12.29
N SER A 309 5.16 1.70 -11.01
CA SER A 309 6.13 2.71 -10.60
C SER A 309 7.44 2.42 -11.33
N LEU A 310 7.97 3.43 -12.02
CA LEU A 310 9.29 3.36 -12.61
C LEU A 310 10.30 3.25 -11.45
N THR A 311 10.71 2.02 -11.11
CA THR A 311 11.75 1.76 -10.12
C THR A 311 13.09 2.04 -10.78
N GLY A 312 13.61 3.23 -10.58
CA GLY A 312 14.88 3.68 -11.13
C GLY A 312 15.35 4.96 -10.44
N THR A 313 16.49 5.48 -10.86
CA THR A 313 17.00 6.77 -10.40
C THR A 313 15.95 7.86 -10.58
N ILE A 314 16.01 8.92 -9.77
CA ILE A 314 15.13 10.10 -9.83
C ILE A 314 14.97 10.60 -11.28
N THR A 315 15.99 10.45 -12.10
CA THR A 315 16.02 10.81 -13.53
C THR A 315 14.99 10.02 -14.36
N SER A 316 14.79 8.72 -14.10
CA SER A 316 13.81 7.91 -14.86
C SER A 316 12.36 8.18 -14.45
N THR A 317 12.15 8.67 -13.24
CA THR A 317 10.79 8.93 -12.70
C THR A 317 10.29 10.34 -13.05
N VAL A 318 11.20 11.33 -13.16
CA VAL A 318 10.84 12.75 -13.30
C VAL A 318 10.88 13.24 -14.73
N TYR A 319 11.70 12.65 -15.62
CA TYR A 319 11.99 13.22 -16.94
C TYR A 319 11.47 12.43 -18.15
N THR A 320 10.81 11.27 -17.94
CA THR A 320 10.39 10.46 -19.09
C THR A 320 8.90 10.67 -19.41
N HIS A 321 8.59 11.76 -20.07
CA HIS A 321 7.28 11.97 -20.71
C HIS A 321 7.39 11.60 -22.19
N TYR A 322 6.93 10.40 -22.54
CA TYR A 322 6.81 10.02 -23.95
C TYR A 322 5.59 10.69 -24.57
N SER A 323 5.78 11.31 -25.76
CA SER A 323 4.66 11.87 -26.51
C SER A 323 3.64 10.78 -26.88
N GLU A 324 2.39 11.18 -27.10
CA GLU A 324 1.32 10.28 -27.50
C GLU A 324 1.67 9.58 -28.83
N GLU A 325 2.24 10.31 -29.79
CA GLU A 325 2.70 9.77 -31.07
C GLU A 325 3.74 8.67 -30.89
N PHE A 326 4.71 8.89 -30.00
CA PHE A 326 5.72 7.87 -29.70
C PHE A 326 5.09 6.62 -29.11
N GLN A 327 4.19 6.77 -28.13
CA GLN A 327 3.51 5.64 -27.49
C GLN A 327 2.64 4.86 -28.49
N LEU A 328 1.92 5.53 -29.38
CA LEU A 328 1.13 4.89 -30.44
C LEU A 328 2.01 4.13 -31.44
N ARG A 329 3.16 4.70 -31.82
CA ARG A 329 4.13 4.01 -32.67
C ARG A 329 4.70 2.76 -31.99
N GLU A 330 5.00 2.83 -30.70
CA GLU A 330 5.42 1.66 -29.91
C GLU A 330 4.31 0.62 -29.83
N ALA A 331 3.06 1.04 -29.71
CA ALA A 331 1.90 0.14 -29.67
C ALA A 331 1.73 -0.69 -30.95
N GLU A 332 2.06 -0.13 -32.12
CA GLU A 332 1.97 -0.85 -33.40
C GLU A 332 2.91 -2.06 -33.50
N LYS A 333 3.94 -2.12 -32.66
CA LYS A 333 4.85 -3.28 -32.57
C LYS A 333 4.15 -4.53 -32.01
N VAL A 334 3.11 -4.36 -31.18
CA VAL A 334 2.43 -5.46 -30.49
C VAL A 334 1.49 -6.17 -31.47
N ASN A 335 2.08 -6.89 -32.41
CA ASN A 335 1.40 -7.66 -33.43
C ASN A 335 2.09 -9.03 -33.59
N TYR A 336 1.41 -10.09 -33.22
CA TYR A 336 1.90 -11.46 -33.28
C TYR A 336 0.81 -12.44 -33.75
N ALA A 337 1.19 -13.65 -34.10
CA ALA A 337 0.26 -14.71 -34.42
C ALA A 337 -0.30 -15.38 -33.16
N LEU A 338 -1.58 -15.69 -33.16
CA LEU A 338 -2.30 -16.48 -32.18
C LEU A 338 -2.97 -17.67 -32.81
#